data_a3f1843acbd779dc11fe7d074caa4dad
#
_entry.id   a3f1843acbd779dc11fe7d074caa4dad
#
_cell.length_a   1.000
_cell.length_b   1.000
_cell.length_c   1.000
_cell.angle_alpha   90.00
_cell.angle_beta   90.00
_cell.angle_gamma   90.00
#
_symmetry.space_group_name_H-M   'P 1'
#
loop_
_entity.id
_entity.type
_entity.pdbx_description
1 polymer ?
#
loop_
_entity_poly.entity_id
_entity_poly.type
_entity_poly.pdbx_seq_one_letter_code
_entity_poly.pdbx_strand_id
1 'polypeptide(L)'
;SLLYGSDAMGGVIDITPAIVPLTNQFFGEAALLGKSVNGTVGGSVMLGFRKNAWFTKMRYSEQHFGDYHVPADTVIYLTQKMPLYGRKLKNTAGLERNISFFTQYHHKDYKSDYAISNVFQKNGFFPGAHGIPDISRLQDDGDSRNIELPFSQVNHLKFTTHQQYAWESILLSGDFGYQNNHREEWSAFHTHYGTQPLPEKDPDKELAFMLHTFSSSVKLRLFGSSSWEHTAGWDSQYQQNSISGYSFL
;
A
#
# COMPACT_ATOMS: atom_id res chain seq x y z
N SER A 1 18.11 6.10 18.40
CA SER A 1 18.15 6.64 17.03
C SER A 1 19.32 6.12 16.22
N LEU A 2 20.51 5.94 16.80
CA LEU A 2 21.71 5.45 16.08
C LEU A 2 21.53 4.09 15.37
N LEU A 3 20.64 3.22 15.86
CA LEU A 3 20.37 1.91 15.27
C LEU A 3 19.33 1.94 14.14
N TYR A 4 18.57 3.03 13.99
CA TYR A 4 17.42 3.13 13.08
C TYR A 4 17.52 4.29 12.08
N GLY A 5 18.66 4.95 12.00
CA GLY A 5 18.92 6.04 11.07
C GLY A 5 18.51 7.43 11.56
N SER A 6 18.80 8.44 10.73
CA SER A 6 18.63 9.87 11.06
C SER A 6 17.14 10.27 11.23
N ASP A 7 16.23 9.56 10.58
CA ASP A 7 14.80 9.92 10.55
C ASP A 7 14.00 9.41 11.75
N ALA A 8 14.65 8.63 12.64
CA ALA A 8 14.03 8.04 13.82
C ALA A 8 13.94 9.00 15.03
N MET A 9 13.81 10.32 14.80
CA MET A 9 13.78 11.32 15.87
C MET A 9 12.50 11.28 16.72
N GLY A 10 11.38 10.88 16.13
CA GLY A 10 10.07 10.81 16.78
C GLY A 10 9.73 9.43 17.36
N GLY A 11 10.52 8.42 17.08
CA GLY A 11 10.29 7.02 17.46
C GLY A 11 10.37 6.06 16.27
N VAL A 12 10.31 4.77 16.56
CA VAL A 12 10.37 3.68 15.57
C VAL A 12 9.20 2.74 15.79
N ILE A 13 8.49 2.41 14.73
CA ILE A 13 7.50 1.32 14.71
C ILE A 13 8.15 0.15 13.98
N ASP A 14 8.48 -0.89 14.71
CA ASP A 14 9.03 -2.12 14.15
C ASP A 14 7.91 -3.14 13.90
N ILE A 15 7.69 -3.50 12.64
CA ILE A 15 6.68 -4.48 12.24
C ILE A 15 7.40 -5.79 11.94
N THR A 16 7.33 -6.70 12.89
CA THR A 16 7.89 -8.05 12.73
C THR A 16 6.88 -8.98 12.06
N PRO A 17 7.34 -9.91 11.20
CA PRO A 17 6.50 -10.97 10.66
C PRO A 17 5.84 -11.78 11.77
N ALA A 18 4.67 -12.35 11.49
CA ALA A 18 4.00 -13.25 12.42
C ALA A 18 4.93 -14.41 12.83
N ILE A 19 4.74 -14.90 14.06
CA ILE A 19 5.54 -15.99 14.63
C ILE A 19 5.54 -17.19 13.67
N VAL A 20 6.74 -17.63 13.32
CA VAL A 20 6.95 -18.84 12.51
C VAL A 20 6.74 -20.07 13.39
N PRO A 21 5.88 -21.03 13.01
CA PRO A 21 5.68 -22.25 13.76
C PRO A 21 6.98 -23.01 13.99
N LEU A 22 7.16 -23.62 15.15
CA LEU A 22 8.36 -24.41 15.47
C LEU A 22 8.32 -25.82 14.91
N THR A 23 7.11 -26.36 14.66
CA THR A 23 6.91 -27.72 14.19
C THR A 23 6.46 -27.76 12.73
N ASN A 24 6.71 -28.89 12.06
CA ASN A 24 6.19 -29.13 10.72
C ASN A 24 4.66 -29.14 10.74
N GLN A 25 4.06 -28.24 9.99
CA GLN A 25 2.60 -28.15 9.89
C GLN A 25 2.15 -27.43 8.63
N PHE A 26 0.92 -27.69 8.27
CA PHE A 26 0.15 -26.91 7.33
C PHE A 26 -1.02 -26.26 8.08
N PHE A 27 -1.29 -24.99 7.79
CA PHE A 27 -2.41 -24.26 8.38
C PHE A 27 -2.97 -23.25 7.40
N GLY A 28 -4.20 -22.84 7.62
CA GLY A 28 -4.85 -21.83 6.80
C GLY A 28 -5.85 -21.02 7.60
N GLU A 29 -6.19 -19.88 7.07
CA GLU A 29 -7.18 -18.96 7.59
C GLU A 29 -8.01 -18.45 6.42
N ALA A 30 -9.32 -18.38 6.60
CA ALA A 30 -10.22 -17.68 5.69
C ALA A 30 -11.08 -16.71 6.50
N ALA A 31 -11.29 -15.50 5.97
CA ALA A 31 -12.13 -14.51 6.58
C ALA A 31 -13.04 -13.88 5.52
N LEU A 32 -14.27 -13.58 5.89
CA LEU A 32 -15.24 -12.85 5.10
C LEU A 32 -15.55 -11.51 5.76
N LEU A 33 -15.74 -10.48 4.98
CA LEU A 33 -16.04 -9.14 5.43
C LEU A 33 -17.29 -8.63 4.76
N GLY A 34 -18.22 -8.08 5.55
CA GLY A 34 -19.38 -7.34 5.07
C GLY A 34 -19.56 -6.05 5.88
N LYS A 35 -19.86 -4.93 5.21
CA LYS A 35 -20.21 -3.65 5.85
C LYS A 35 -21.43 -3.05 5.18
N SER A 36 -22.40 -2.58 5.97
CA SER A 36 -23.65 -2.02 5.46
C SER A 36 -23.52 -0.56 5.01
N VAL A 37 -22.55 0.19 5.56
CA VAL A 37 -22.38 1.63 5.30
C VAL A 37 -22.13 1.94 3.82
N ASN A 38 -21.51 1.03 3.09
CA ASN A 38 -21.19 1.17 1.67
C ASN A 38 -21.33 -0.17 0.92
N GLY A 39 -22.06 -1.13 1.49
CA GLY A 39 -22.24 -2.44 0.87
C GLY A 39 -20.94 -3.19 0.59
N THR A 40 -19.91 -3.02 1.44
CA THR A 40 -18.65 -3.74 1.27
C THR A 40 -18.86 -5.24 1.33
N VAL A 41 -18.28 -5.94 0.37
CA VAL A 41 -18.11 -7.39 0.37
C VAL A 41 -16.64 -7.69 0.10
N GLY A 42 -16.07 -8.54 0.91
CA GLY A 42 -14.67 -8.92 0.75
C GLY A 42 -14.32 -10.18 1.52
N GLY A 43 -13.10 -10.61 1.32
CA GLY A 43 -12.57 -11.75 2.04
C GLY A 43 -11.06 -11.87 1.92
N SER A 44 -10.51 -12.76 2.71
CA SER A 44 -9.10 -13.12 2.63
C SER A 44 -8.90 -14.60 2.86
N VAL A 45 -7.89 -15.14 2.20
CA VAL A 45 -7.39 -16.51 2.42
C VAL A 45 -5.90 -16.43 2.69
N MET A 46 -5.46 -17.15 3.69
CA MET A 46 -4.05 -17.32 4.03
C MET A 46 -3.74 -18.80 4.16
N LEU A 47 -2.64 -19.21 3.56
CA LEU A 47 -2.08 -20.55 3.68
C LEU A 47 -0.65 -20.46 4.20
N GLY A 48 -0.33 -21.30 5.15
CA GLY A 48 1.00 -21.41 5.74
C GLY A 48 1.46 -22.86 5.80
N PHE A 49 2.75 -23.02 5.60
CA PHE A 49 3.36 -24.34 5.53
C PHE A 49 4.76 -24.29 6.14
N ARG A 50 5.06 -25.20 7.05
CA ARG A 50 6.40 -25.43 7.56
C ARG A 50 6.83 -26.87 7.36
N LYS A 51 8.04 -27.05 6.82
CA LYS A 51 8.70 -28.35 6.71
C LYS A 51 10.19 -28.18 6.95
N ASN A 52 10.68 -28.76 8.02
CA ASN A 52 12.09 -28.71 8.43
C ASN A 52 12.58 -27.24 8.56
N ALA A 53 13.59 -26.88 7.77
CA ALA A 53 14.20 -25.56 7.76
C ALA A 53 13.35 -24.49 7.04
N TRP A 54 12.35 -24.89 6.27
CA TRP A 54 11.56 -23.99 5.43
C TRP A 54 10.22 -23.65 6.06
N PHE A 55 9.87 -22.38 5.98
CA PHE A 55 8.52 -21.88 6.25
C PHE A 55 8.06 -21.02 5.10
N THR A 56 6.84 -21.19 4.65
CA THR A 56 6.24 -20.39 3.59
C THR A 56 4.83 -19.99 3.98
N LYS A 57 4.45 -18.76 3.69
CA LYS A 57 3.11 -18.21 3.92
C LYS A 57 2.69 -17.38 2.71
N MET A 58 1.47 -17.56 2.27
CA MET A 58 0.84 -16.78 1.21
C MET A 58 -0.51 -16.27 1.71
N ARG A 59 -0.83 -15.01 1.38
CA ARG A 59 -2.15 -14.42 1.65
C ARG A 59 -2.64 -13.70 0.40
N TYR A 60 -3.91 -13.87 0.13
CA TYR A 60 -4.67 -13.08 -0.82
C TYR A 60 -5.86 -12.45 -0.09
N SER A 61 -6.15 -11.19 -0.38
CA SER A 61 -7.37 -10.53 0.08
C SER A 61 -7.91 -9.62 -1.01
N GLU A 62 -9.24 -9.56 -1.08
CA GLU A 62 -9.94 -8.67 -2.00
C GLU A 62 -11.20 -8.13 -1.32
N GLN A 63 -11.49 -6.85 -1.55
CA GLN A 63 -12.72 -6.23 -1.12
C GLN A 63 -13.20 -5.24 -2.18
N HIS A 64 -14.52 -5.23 -2.36
CA HIS A 64 -15.25 -4.30 -3.20
C HIS A 64 -16.25 -3.56 -2.35
N PHE A 65 -16.32 -2.27 -2.50
CA PHE A 65 -17.28 -1.43 -1.80
C PHE A 65 -17.97 -0.46 -2.77
N GLY A 66 -19.22 -0.17 -2.47
CA GLY A 66 -20.01 0.80 -3.21
C GLY A 66 -19.93 2.19 -2.58
N ASP A 67 -20.77 3.07 -3.09
CA ASP A 67 -20.91 4.43 -2.61
C ASP A 67 -21.27 4.49 -1.13
N TYR A 68 -20.67 5.44 -0.42
CA TYR A 68 -20.90 5.62 1.01
C TYR A 68 -22.29 6.19 1.30
N HIS A 69 -23.05 5.52 2.17
CA HIS A 69 -24.26 6.06 2.75
C HIS A 69 -23.93 7.07 3.86
N VAL A 70 -24.59 8.21 3.82
CA VAL A 70 -24.45 9.27 4.81
C VAL A 70 -25.79 9.64 5.44
N PRO A 71 -25.84 10.17 6.66
CA PRO A 71 -27.12 10.49 7.33
C PRO A 71 -27.84 11.73 6.74
N ALA A 72 -27.16 12.49 5.86
CA ALA A 72 -27.67 13.71 5.27
C ALA A 72 -28.22 13.47 3.86
N ASP A 73 -29.21 14.27 3.45
CA ASP A 73 -29.73 14.32 2.10
C ASP A 73 -29.16 15.48 1.26
N THR A 74 -28.32 16.30 1.88
CA THR A 74 -27.67 17.45 1.24
C THR A 74 -26.29 17.67 1.85
N VAL A 75 -25.38 18.22 1.04
CA VAL A 75 -24.07 18.71 1.44
C VAL A 75 -23.90 20.16 0.99
N ILE A 76 -23.19 20.97 1.77
CA ILE A 76 -22.81 22.33 1.38
C ILE A 76 -21.35 22.29 0.96
N TYR A 77 -21.08 22.67 -0.29
CA TYR A 77 -19.75 22.81 -0.83
C TYR A 77 -19.58 24.19 -1.49
N LEU A 78 -18.56 24.94 -1.08
CA LEU A 78 -18.34 26.32 -1.55
C LEU A 78 -19.59 27.21 -1.55
N THR A 79 -20.39 27.16 -0.48
CA THR A 79 -21.66 27.89 -0.33
C THR A 79 -22.86 27.35 -1.12
N GLN A 80 -22.68 26.39 -2.01
CA GLN A 80 -23.78 25.74 -2.74
C GLN A 80 -24.33 24.57 -1.95
N LYS A 81 -25.66 24.50 -1.87
CA LYS A 81 -26.37 23.35 -1.30
C LYS A 81 -26.60 22.31 -2.39
N MET A 82 -26.00 21.14 -2.24
CA MET A 82 -26.04 20.07 -3.22
C MET A 82 -26.85 18.88 -2.69
N PRO A 83 -27.80 18.35 -3.47
CA PRO A 83 -28.56 17.18 -3.08
C PRO A 83 -27.71 15.91 -3.12
N LEU A 84 -27.96 14.99 -2.17
CA LEU A 84 -27.39 13.64 -2.15
C LEU A 84 -28.49 12.64 -2.45
N TYR A 85 -28.52 12.13 -3.66
CA TYR A 85 -29.52 11.17 -4.11
C TYR A 85 -29.36 9.85 -3.35
N GLY A 86 -30.47 9.36 -2.77
CA GLY A 86 -30.44 8.16 -1.95
C GLY A 86 -29.56 8.25 -0.70
N ARG A 87 -29.17 9.47 -0.27
CA ARG A 87 -28.20 9.69 0.83
C ARG A 87 -26.87 9.00 0.58
N LYS A 88 -26.42 8.99 -0.66
CA LYS A 88 -25.13 8.41 -1.05
C LYS A 88 -24.19 9.49 -1.56
N LEU A 89 -22.93 9.32 -1.26
CA LEU A 89 -21.86 10.08 -1.91
C LEU A 89 -21.50 9.35 -3.21
N LYS A 90 -22.08 9.80 -4.33
CA LYS A 90 -21.83 9.21 -5.65
C LYS A 90 -20.32 9.14 -5.95
N ASN A 91 -19.90 8.08 -6.64
CA ASN A 91 -18.54 7.84 -7.06
C ASN A 91 -17.54 7.73 -5.89
N THR A 92 -17.97 7.18 -4.76
CA THR A 92 -17.06 6.82 -3.67
C THR A 92 -16.86 5.32 -3.54
N ALA A 93 -17.30 4.58 -4.55
CA ALA A 93 -17.04 3.16 -4.71
C ALA A 93 -15.55 2.87 -4.90
N GLY A 94 -15.13 1.65 -4.59
CA GLY A 94 -13.76 1.26 -4.78
C GLY A 94 -13.53 -0.24 -4.65
N LEU A 95 -12.31 -0.61 -4.98
CA LEU A 95 -11.82 -1.96 -4.82
C LEU A 95 -10.40 -1.95 -4.26
N GLU A 96 -10.09 -2.97 -3.50
CA GLU A 96 -8.76 -3.23 -2.97
C GLU A 96 -8.42 -4.71 -3.17
N ARG A 97 -7.22 -4.98 -3.66
CA ARG A 97 -6.70 -6.33 -3.90
C ARG A 97 -5.27 -6.43 -3.44
N ASN A 98 -4.99 -7.38 -2.56
CA ASN A 98 -3.67 -7.56 -1.98
C ASN A 98 -3.23 -9.00 -2.12
N ILE A 99 -1.97 -9.19 -2.50
CA ILE A 99 -1.31 -10.49 -2.47
C ILE A 99 0.02 -10.35 -1.75
N SER A 100 0.34 -11.33 -0.91
CA SER A 100 1.64 -11.39 -0.26
C SER A 100 2.14 -12.81 -0.18
N PHE A 101 3.43 -12.95 -0.35
CA PHE A 101 4.18 -14.18 -0.22
C PHE A 101 5.36 -13.92 0.70
N PHE A 102 5.58 -14.83 1.64
CA PHE A 102 6.70 -14.82 2.56
C PHE A 102 7.31 -16.20 2.63
N THR A 103 8.63 -16.31 2.55
CA THR A 103 9.34 -17.56 2.80
C THR A 103 10.55 -17.31 3.67
N GLN A 104 10.80 -18.23 4.58
CA GLN A 104 11.96 -18.23 5.48
C GLN A 104 12.67 -19.57 5.38
N TYR A 105 13.97 -19.50 5.27
CA TYR A 105 14.88 -20.60 5.50
C TYR A 105 15.66 -20.37 6.79
N HIS A 106 15.64 -21.34 7.71
CA HIS A 106 16.41 -21.24 8.95
C HIS A 106 17.06 -22.59 9.24
N HIS A 107 18.36 -22.63 9.18
CA HIS A 107 19.15 -23.83 9.50
C HIS A 107 20.40 -23.46 10.26
N LYS A 108 20.56 -24.00 11.48
CA LYS A 108 21.66 -23.69 12.38
C LYS A 108 21.82 -22.18 12.56
N ASP A 109 22.95 -21.66 12.14
CA ASP A 109 23.41 -20.29 12.34
C ASP A 109 22.96 -19.35 11.21
N TYR A 110 22.31 -19.88 10.17
CA TYR A 110 21.86 -19.09 9.01
C TYR A 110 20.35 -18.98 8.95
N LYS A 111 19.87 -17.73 8.83
CA LYS A 111 18.47 -17.38 8.60
C LYS A 111 18.36 -16.49 7.36
N SER A 112 17.40 -16.78 6.54
CA SER A 112 17.12 -16.04 5.31
C SER A 112 15.62 -15.87 5.14
N ASP A 113 15.15 -14.65 5.06
CA ASP A 113 13.75 -14.29 4.88
C ASP A 113 13.57 -13.57 3.53
N TYR A 114 12.51 -13.91 2.81
CA TYR A 114 12.10 -13.22 1.58
C TYR A 114 10.61 -12.90 1.66
N ALA A 115 10.27 -11.69 1.32
CA ALA A 115 8.87 -11.27 1.22
C ALA A 115 8.64 -10.50 -0.08
N ILE A 116 7.53 -10.81 -0.75
CA ILE A 116 7.02 -10.04 -1.87
C ILE A 116 5.54 -9.75 -1.60
N SER A 117 5.13 -8.53 -1.87
CA SER A 117 3.72 -8.15 -1.76
C SER A 117 3.35 -7.15 -2.85
N ASN A 118 2.09 -7.20 -3.25
CA ASN A 118 1.49 -6.20 -4.11
C ASN A 118 0.16 -5.77 -3.51
N VAL A 119 -0.04 -4.47 -3.46
CA VAL A 119 -1.29 -3.81 -3.04
C VAL A 119 -1.81 -3.03 -4.24
N PHE A 120 -3.02 -3.32 -4.66
CA PHE A 120 -3.74 -2.55 -5.67
C PHE A 120 -5.00 -1.95 -5.07
N GLN A 121 -5.21 -0.65 -5.29
CA GLN A 121 -6.40 0.08 -4.88
C GLN A 121 -6.89 0.95 -6.03
N LYS A 122 -8.20 1.01 -6.21
CA LYS A 122 -8.85 1.98 -7.08
C LYS A 122 -10.06 2.54 -6.36
N ASN A 123 -10.12 3.86 -6.21
CA ASN A 123 -11.15 4.55 -5.44
C ASN A 123 -11.64 5.76 -6.21
N GLY A 124 -12.96 5.86 -6.36
CA GLY A 124 -13.60 7.05 -6.86
C GLY A 124 -13.59 8.19 -5.83
N PHE A 125 -13.75 9.41 -6.30
CA PHE A 125 -13.91 10.59 -5.47
C PHE A 125 -15.27 11.23 -5.71
N PHE A 126 -15.90 11.69 -4.64
CA PHE A 126 -17.17 12.39 -4.72
C PHE A 126 -17.03 13.65 -5.60
N PRO A 127 -17.72 13.73 -6.76
CA PRO A 127 -17.51 14.82 -7.72
C PRO A 127 -17.94 16.19 -7.18
N GLY A 128 -18.79 16.20 -6.17
CA GLY A 128 -19.23 17.43 -5.51
C GLY A 128 -18.16 18.10 -4.64
N ALA A 129 -17.05 17.44 -4.37
CA ALA A 129 -15.94 17.97 -3.59
C ALA A 129 -14.66 18.19 -4.43
N HIS A 130 -14.78 18.15 -5.76
CA HIS A 130 -13.66 18.32 -6.67
C HIS A 130 -13.97 19.41 -7.70
N GLY A 131 -13.16 20.45 -7.74
CA GLY A 131 -13.31 21.58 -8.66
C GLY A 131 -14.55 22.42 -8.41
N ILE A 132 -15.18 22.93 -9.48
CA ILE A 132 -16.42 23.68 -9.42
C ILE A 132 -17.61 22.70 -9.26
N PRO A 133 -18.48 22.89 -8.27
CA PRO A 133 -19.63 22.03 -8.06
C PRO A 133 -20.54 21.97 -9.28
N ASP A 134 -20.82 20.77 -9.76
CA ASP A 134 -21.75 20.49 -10.83
C ASP A 134 -22.81 19.49 -10.34
N ILE A 135 -24.05 19.98 -10.13
CA ILE A 135 -25.15 19.19 -9.60
C ILE A 135 -25.53 18.04 -10.55
N SER A 136 -25.33 18.22 -11.86
CA SER A 136 -25.65 17.16 -12.84
C SER A 136 -24.80 15.90 -12.66
N ARG A 137 -23.57 16.04 -12.16
CA ARG A 137 -22.66 14.94 -11.89
C ARG A 137 -22.99 14.16 -10.61
N LEU A 138 -23.91 14.65 -9.81
CA LEU A 138 -24.35 14.01 -8.56
C LEU A 138 -25.60 13.14 -8.75
N GLN A 139 -26.21 13.14 -9.94
CA GLN A 139 -27.39 12.33 -10.21
C GLN A 139 -27.05 10.84 -10.08
N ASP A 140 -27.95 10.11 -9.44
CA ASP A 140 -27.85 8.66 -9.34
C ASP A 140 -27.99 8.03 -10.74
N ASP A 141 -27.01 7.23 -11.13
CA ASP A 141 -26.98 6.49 -12.39
C ASP A 141 -27.53 5.05 -12.25
N GLY A 142 -27.95 4.68 -11.03
CA GLY A 142 -28.48 3.34 -10.72
C GLY A 142 -27.41 2.32 -10.38
N ASP A 143 -26.12 2.64 -10.52
CA ASP A 143 -25.00 1.76 -10.15
C ASP A 143 -24.12 2.40 -9.07
N SER A 144 -24.26 1.94 -7.85
CA SER A 144 -23.48 2.42 -6.73
C SER A 144 -22.10 1.75 -6.59
N ARG A 145 -21.66 0.97 -7.58
CA ARG A 145 -20.38 0.24 -7.58
C ARG A 145 -19.48 0.60 -8.73
N ASN A 146 -19.94 1.36 -9.70
CA ASN A 146 -19.11 1.89 -10.76
C ASN A 146 -18.10 2.92 -10.21
N ILE A 147 -16.97 3.06 -10.88
CA ILE A 147 -15.96 4.07 -10.55
C ILE A 147 -15.77 4.92 -11.80
N GLU A 148 -16.26 6.13 -11.72
CA GLU A 148 -16.18 7.14 -12.76
C GLU A 148 -15.08 8.17 -12.43
N LEU A 149 -14.92 9.17 -13.29
CA LEU A 149 -14.07 10.32 -13.00
C LEU A 149 -14.74 11.26 -11.96
N PRO A 150 -13.99 11.80 -11.00
CA PRO A 150 -12.57 11.55 -10.73
C PRO A 150 -12.32 10.28 -9.91
N PHE A 151 -11.17 9.65 -10.12
CA PHE A 151 -10.74 8.52 -9.31
C PHE A 151 -9.22 8.52 -9.13
N SER A 152 -8.75 7.80 -8.12
CA SER A 152 -7.34 7.45 -7.99
C SER A 152 -7.13 5.94 -8.03
N GLN A 153 -5.96 5.53 -8.50
CA GLN A 153 -5.49 4.17 -8.36
C GLN A 153 -4.04 4.12 -7.88
N VAL A 154 -3.74 3.11 -7.09
CA VAL A 154 -2.40 2.87 -6.57
C VAL A 154 -2.05 1.40 -6.81
N ASN A 155 -0.87 1.16 -7.34
CA ASN A 155 -0.26 -0.15 -7.41
C ASN A 155 1.09 -0.11 -6.69
N HIS A 156 1.22 -0.83 -5.59
CA HIS A 156 2.41 -0.84 -4.76
C HIS A 156 3.01 -2.24 -4.68
N LEU A 157 4.11 -2.42 -5.39
CA LEU A 157 4.93 -3.63 -5.32
C LEU A 157 6.05 -3.44 -4.29
N LYS A 158 6.25 -4.42 -3.43
CA LYS A 158 7.32 -4.44 -2.44
C LYS A 158 8.01 -5.80 -2.44
N PHE A 159 9.32 -5.79 -2.51
CA PHE A 159 10.20 -6.95 -2.26
C PHE A 159 11.15 -6.61 -1.13
N THR A 160 11.30 -7.52 -0.16
CA THR A 160 12.28 -7.39 0.91
C THR A 160 12.96 -8.73 1.19
N THR A 161 14.21 -8.69 1.58
CA THR A 161 14.92 -9.85 2.08
C THR A 161 15.72 -9.47 3.33
N HIS A 162 15.75 -10.38 4.30
CA HIS A 162 16.59 -10.30 5.49
C HIS A 162 17.48 -11.52 5.54
N GLN A 163 18.77 -11.30 5.66
CA GLN A 163 19.80 -12.32 5.75
C GLN A 163 20.51 -12.20 7.10
N GLN A 164 20.70 -13.30 7.79
CA GLN A 164 21.37 -13.32 9.08
C GLN A 164 22.26 -14.54 9.20
N TYR A 165 23.49 -14.31 9.60
CA TYR A 165 24.45 -15.35 9.90
C TYR A 165 25.05 -15.12 11.29
N ALA A 166 24.91 -16.11 12.17
CA ALA A 166 25.49 -16.13 13.49
C ALA A 166 26.74 -17.01 13.48
N TRP A 167 27.84 -16.51 13.98
CA TRP A 167 29.10 -17.24 14.02
C TRP A 167 29.79 -16.94 15.35
N GLU A 168 29.80 -17.93 16.25
CA GLU A 168 30.36 -17.79 17.60
C GLU A 168 29.98 -16.47 18.30
N SER A 169 30.90 -15.49 18.24
CA SER A 169 30.71 -14.16 18.83
C SER A 169 30.36 -13.07 17.80
N ILE A 170 29.99 -13.45 16.58
CA ILE A 170 29.70 -12.52 15.49
C ILE A 170 28.27 -12.76 15.00
N LEU A 171 27.50 -11.67 14.83
CA LEU A 171 26.21 -11.69 14.15
C LEU A 171 26.30 -10.70 12.98
N LEU A 172 26.23 -11.22 11.77
CA LEU A 172 26.10 -10.44 10.54
C LEU A 172 24.65 -10.46 10.09
N SER A 173 24.06 -9.31 9.86
CA SER A 173 22.72 -9.20 9.29
C SER A 173 22.71 -8.22 8.13
N GLY A 174 21.85 -8.49 7.14
CA GLY A 174 21.64 -7.63 5.99
C GLY A 174 20.17 -7.60 5.60
N ASP A 175 19.66 -6.38 5.42
CA ASP A 175 18.31 -6.10 4.92
C ASP A 175 18.41 -5.43 3.56
N PHE A 176 17.69 -5.94 2.56
CA PHE A 176 17.60 -5.33 1.23
C PHE A 176 16.15 -5.22 0.83
N GLY A 177 15.80 -4.10 0.23
CA GLY A 177 14.43 -3.81 -0.19
C GLY A 177 14.38 -3.12 -1.52
N TYR A 178 13.36 -3.47 -2.29
CA TYR A 178 12.91 -2.74 -3.45
C TYR A 178 11.42 -2.47 -3.35
N GLN A 179 11.02 -1.25 -3.67
CA GLN A 179 9.61 -0.87 -3.73
C GLN A 179 9.37 -0.08 -5.02
N ASN A 180 8.23 -0.34 -5.63
CA ASN A 180 7.68 0.49 -6.70
C ASN A 180 6.28 0.91 -6.28
N ASN A 181 6.05 2.21 -6.16
CA ASN A 181 4.75 2.80 -5.91
C ASN A 181 4.33 3.58 -7.16
N HIS A 182 3.30 3.07 -7.84
CA HIS A 182 2.68 3.72 -8.99
C HIS A 182 1.32 4.23 -8.56
N ARG A 183 1.18 5.55 -8.45
CA ARG A 183 -0.07 6.25 -8.13
C ARG A 183 -0.51 7.08 -9.31
N GLU A 184 -1.79 6.99 -9.65
CA GLU A 184 -2.42 7.81 -10.68
C GLU A 184 -3.68 8.48 -10.12
N GLU A 185 -3.91 9.71 -10.56
CA GLU A 185 -5.14 10.47 -10.35
C GLU A 185 -5.73 10.80 -11.72
N TRP A 186 -7.01 10.52 -11.86
CA TRP A 186 -7.75 10.66 -13.09
C TRP A 186 -8.93 11.60 -12.88
N SER A 187 -9.05 12.62 -13.71
CA SER A 187 -10.11 13.61 -13.67
C SER A 187 -10.37 14.09 -15.09
N ALA A 188 -11.61 14.44 -15.40
CA ALA A 188 -11.92 15.01 -16.70
C ALA A 188 -11.01 16.21 -16.96
N PHE A 189 -10.40 16.24 -18.14
CA PHE A 189 -9.46 17.28 -18.51
C PHE A 189 -10.05 18.69 -18.24
N HIS A 190 -9.31 19.50 -17.54
CA HIS A 190 -9.61 20.90 -17.33
C HIS A 190 -8.29 21.69 -17.35
N THR A 191 -8.35 22.89 -17.90
CA THR A 191 -7.16 23.72 -18.01
C THR A 191 -6.90 24.45 -16.71
N HIS A 192 -5.67 24.33 -16.20
CA HIS A 192 -5.17 25.20 -15.14
C HIS A 192 -4.65 26.54 -15.69
N TYR A 193 -4.26 26.53 -16.95
CA TYR A 193 -3.76 27.72 -17.69
C TYR A 193 -4.49 27.80 -19.03
N GLY A 194 -5.00 28.94 -19.38
CA GLY A 194 -5.91 29.15 -20.51
C GLY A 194 -5.44 28.72 -21.92
N THR A 195 -4.19 28.29 -22.06
CA THR A 195 -3.59 27.83 -23.32
C THR A 195 -3.09 26.40 -23.28
N GLN A 196 -3.38 25.65 -22.23
CA GLN A 196 -2.93 24.28 -22.11
C GLN A 196 -3.64 23.38 -23.14
N PRO A 197 -2.91 22.70 -24.05
CA PRO A 197 -3.51 21.82 -25.03
C PRO A 197 -4.03 20.52 -24.38
N LEU A 198 -5.05 19.93 -25.00
CA LEU A 198 -5.50 18.59 -24.62
C LEU A 198 -4.38 17.58 -24.87
N PRO A 199 -3.99 16.75 -23.91
CA PRO A 199 -3.00 15.71 -24.12
C PRO A 199 -3.46 14.71 -25.19
N GLU A 200 -2.56 14.30 -26.09
CA GLU A 200 -2.84 13.30 -27.11
C GLU A 200 -3.07 11.90 -26.53
N LYS A 201 -2.41 11.60 -25.42
CA LYS A 201 -2.50 10.31 -24.72
C LYS A 201 -3.04 10.50 -23.31
N ASP A 202 -3.98 9.63 -22.94
CA ASP A 202 -4.59 9.61 -21.61
C ASP A 202 -5.07 11.02 -21.18
N PRO A 203 -6.00 11.66 -21.93
CA PRO A 203 -6.36 13.07 -21.70
C PRO A 203 -6.94 13.35 -20.32
N ASP A 204 -7.51 12.34 -19.68
CA ASP A 204 -8.08 12.45 -18.33
C ASP A 204 -7.11 12.04 -17.21
N LYS A 205 -5.86 11.74 -17.54
CA LYS A 205 -4.83 11.47 -16.52
C LYS A 205 -4.29 12.78 -15.97
N GLU A 206 -4.80 13.18 -14.80
CA GLU A 206 -4.40 14.43 -14.16
C GLU A 206 -2.98 14.37 -13.64
N LEU A 207 -2.64 13.27 -12.95
CA LEU A 207 -1.37 13.12 -12.25
C LEU A 207 -0.95 11.66 -12.20
N ALA A 208 0.32 11.39 -12.42
CA ALA A 208 0.90 10.09 -12.15
C ALA A 208 2.28 10.23 -11.52
N PHE A 209 2.51 9.45 -10.47
CA PHE A 209 3.80 9.26 -9.81
C PHE A 209 4.25 7.82 -9.94
N MET A 210 5.50 7.60 -10.32
CA MET A 210 6.14 6.30 -10.26
C MET A 210 7.41 6.41 -9.44
N LEU A 211 7.33 6.01 -8.17
CA LEU A 211 8.41 6.06 -7.22
C LEU A 211 9.07 4.68 -7.09
N HIS A 212 10.35 4.62 -7.42
CA HIS A 212 11.22 3.49 -7.14
C HIS A 212 12.06 3.77 -5.91
N THR A 213 12.10 2.84 -4.98
CA THR A 213 12.93 2.92 -3.77
C THR A 213 13.75 1.66 -3.63
N PHE A 214 15.07 1.82 -3.54
CA PHE A 214 16.02 0.77 -3.18
C PHE A 214 16.57 1.08 -1.80
N SER A 215 16.58 0.11 -0.91
CA SER A 215 17.10 0.24 0.44
C SER A 215 18.03 -0.92 0.78
N SER A 216 19.06 -0.64 1.54
CA SER A 216 19.94 -1.67 2.09
C SER A 216 20.45 -1.24 3.45
N SER A 217 20.56 -2.21 4.35
CA SER A 217 21.15 -2.08 5.68
C SER A 217 22.00 -3.29 5.95
N VAL A 218 23.24 -3.09 6.36
CA VAL A 218 24.15 -4.17 6.77
C VAL A 218 24.66 -3.85 8.17
N LYS A 219 24.55 -4.82 9.08
CA LYS A 219 24.97 -4.66 10.48
C LYS A 219 25.86 -5.83 10.91
N LEU A 220 26.94 -5.48 11.53
CA LEU A 220 27.86 -6.41 12.18
C LEU A 220 27.82 -6.16 13.68
N ARG A 221 27.53 -7.21 14.47
CA ARG A 221 27.55 -7.17 15.92
C ARG A 221 28.61 -8.14 16.41
N LEU A 222 29.48 -7.65 17.26
CA LEU A 222 30.53 -8.41 17.89
C LEU A 222 30.27 -8.52 19.39
N PHE A 223 30.16 -9.74 19.89
CA PHE A 223 29.91 -10.03 21.29
C PHE A 223 31.28 -10.31 21.97
N GLY A 224 31.73 -9.38 22.80
CA GLY A 224 32.94 -9.56 23.56
C GLY A 224 32.78 -10.46 24.76
N SER A 225 33.88 -10.73 25.46
CA SER A 225 33.97 -11.80 26.48
C SER A 225 33.16 -11.60 27.78
N SER A 226 32.52 -10.49 28.06
CA SER A 226 31.66 -10.37 29.26
C SER A 226 30.76 -9.15 29.40
N SER A 227 31.07 -7.99 28.81
CA SER A 227 30.30 -6.77 29.08
C SER A 227 30.23 -5.80 27.90
N TRP A 228 30.91 -6.11 26.80
CA TRP A 228 30.99 -5.22 25.67
C TRP A 228 30.36 -5.84 24.42
N GLU A 229 29.44 -5.11 23.82
CA GLU A 229 28.89 -5.38 22.51
C GLU A 229 29.28 -4.22 21.58
N HIS A 230 29.88 -4.54 20.46
CA HIS A 230 30.20 -3.56 19.43
C HIS A 230 29.26 -3.78 18.23
N THR A 231 28.64 -2.71 17.75
CA THR A 231 27.82 -2.74 16.55
C THR A 231 28.38 -1.73 15.55
N ALA A 232 28.65 -2.21 14.34
CA ALA A 232 28.94 -1.39 13.18
C ALA A 232 27.87 -1.64 12.11
N GLY A 233 27.47 -0.63 11.39
CA GLY A 233 26.42 -0.77 10.36
C GLY A 233 26.57 0.27 9.26
N TRP A 234 25.93 -0.05 8.14
CA TRP A 234 25.81 0.83 7.00
C TRP A 234 24.37 0.75 6.47
N ASP A 235 23.77 1.91 6.27
CA ASP A 235 22.43 2.05 5.74
C ASP A 235 22.49 2.93 4.47
N SER A 236 21.74 2.54 3.44
CA SER A 236 21.63 3.29 2.20
C SER A 236 20.22 3.22 1.64
N GLN A 237 19.78 4.34 1.08
CA GLN A 237 18.54 4.43 0.35
C GLN A 237 18.73 5.24 -0.92
N TYR A 238 18.19 4.74 -2.02
CA TYR A 238 18.10 5.45 -3.30
C TYR A 238 16.66 5.51 -3.75
N GLN A 239 16.22 6.70 -4.17
CA GLN A 239 14.88 6.93 -4.67
C GLN A 239 14.91 7.63 -6.01
N GLN A 240 14.03 7.18 -6.91
CA GLN A 240 13.80 7.81 -8.20
C GLN A 240 12.29 7.95 -8.40
N ASN A 241 11.82 9.17 -8.64
CA ASN A 241 10.43 9.46 -8.93
C ASN A 241 10.29 9.98 -10.36
N SER A 242 9.33 9.43 -11.11
CA SER A 242 8.89 9.96 -12.39
C SER A 242 7.49 10.52 -12.23
N ILE A 243 7.28 11.72 -12.78
CA ILE A 243 6.02 12.45 -12.69
C ILE A 243 5.50 12.68 -14.09
N SER A 244 4.19 12.48 -14.29
CA SER A 244 3.50 12.77 -15.54
C SER A 244 2.03 13.09 -15.29
N GLY A 245 1.31 13.50 -16.32
CA GLY A 245 -0.09 13.92 -16.25
C GLY A 245 -0.27 15.37 -16.69
N TYR A 246 -1.48 15.75 -17.04
CA TYR A 246 -1.73 17.08 -17.61
C TYR A 246 -1.49 18.23 -16.61
N SER A 247 -1.53 17.98 -15.32
CA SER A 247 -1.19 18.99 -14.31
C SER A 247 0.29 19.40 -14.31
N PHE A 248 1.15 18.70 -15.07
CA PHE A 248 2.59 18.98 -15.20
C PHE A 248 3.03 19.31 -16.62
N LEU A 249 2.10 19.52 -17.55
CA LEU A 249 2.40 19.92 -18.94
C LEU A 249 2.51 21.43 -19.09
#